data_14930ed8bbaf808fc3868ccca27a03b0
#
_entry.id   14930ed8bbaf808fc3868ccca27a03b0
#
_cell.length_a   1.000
_cell.length_b   1.000
_cell.length_c   1.000
_cell.angle_alpha   90.00
_cell.angle_beta   90.00
_cell.angle_gamma   90.00
#
_symmetry.space_group_name_H-M   'P 1'
#
loop_
_entity.id
_entity.type
_entity.pdbx_description
1 polymer ?
#
loop_
_entity_poly.entity_id
_entity_poly.type
_entity_poly.pdbx_seq_one_letter_code
_entity_poly.pdbx_strand_id
1 'polypeptide(L)'
;MKEQTIFELIHSMDQVTNNLIIQWNKMFKESLGISHILVLSHLKRSGKSRPSDIAGALGLTPPSLTHLSEKLVQKKLAVRLIDDDDRRIIYLAITDKGNSMINKAHKEGKALRRNLFEKLTEEERQHLLGIYEKLNSYIKE
;
A
#
# COMPACT_ATOMS: atom_id res chain seq x y z
N MET A 1 20.86 -17.46 -21.53
CA MET A 1 21.21 -16.05 -21.59
C MET A 1 20.04 -15.15 -21.44
N LYS A 2 19.06 -15.18 -22.36
CA LYS A 2 17.82 -14.40 -22.22
C LYS A 2 17.08 -14.72 -20.93
N GLU A 3 16.91 -15.99 -20.63
CA GLU A 3 16.21 -16.42 -19.41
C GLU A 3 16.98 -16.07 -18.15
N GLN A 4 18.31 -16.18 -18.20
CA GLN A 4 19.16 -15.81 -17.07
C GLN A 4 18.96 -14.35 -16.70
N THR A 5 18.91 -13.45 -17.68
CA THR A 5 18.70 -12.03 -17.46
C THR A 5 17.32 -11.76 -16.86
N ILE A 6 16.28 -12.47 -17.33
CA ILE A 6 14.94 -12.33 -16.80
C ILE A 6 14.89 -12.76 -15.32
N PHE A 7 15.51 -13.88 -14.97
CA PHE A 7 15.61 -14.34 -13.58
C PHE A 7 16.31 -13.34 -12.69
N GLU A 8 17.42 -12.78 -13.17
CA GLU A 8 18.16 -11.77 -12.43
C GLU A 8 17.35 -10.50 -12.22
N LEU A 9 16.58 -10.08 -13.22
CA LEU A 9 15.69 -8.92 -13.13
C LEU A 9 14.57 -9.15 -12.10
N ILE A 10 13.94 -10.32 -12.13
CA ILE A 10 12.90 -10.67 -11.17
C ILE A 10 13.45 -10.62 -9.75
N HIS A 11 14.59 -11.28 -9.53
CA HIS A 11 15.23 -11.32 -8.22
C HIS A 11 15.61 -9.91 -7.74
N SER A 12 16.20 -9.11 -8.62
CA SER A 12 16.62 -7.74 -8.28
C SER A 12 15.43 -6.84 -7.97
N MET A 13 14.35 -6.98 -8.74
CA MET A 13 13.11 -6.24 -8.50
C MET A 13 12.55 -6.57 -7.11
N ASP A 14 12.51 -7.86 -6.78
CA ASP A 14 12.02 -8.31 -5.48
C ASP A 14 12.91 -7.81 -4.35
N GLN A 15 14.23 -7.82 -4.54
CA GLN A 15 15.18 -7.29 -3.54
C GLN A 15 14.97 -5.80 -3.28
N VAL A 16 14.80 -5.00 -4.32
CA VAL A 16 14.56 -3.56 -4.17
C VAL A 16 13.27 -3.32 -3.41
N THR A 17 12.20 -4.03 -3.79
CA THR A 17 10.90 -3.90 -3.13
C THR A 17 10.98 -4.28 -1.66
N ASN A 18 11.58 -5.44 -1.36
CA ASN A 18 11.71 -5.92 0.02
C ASN A 18 12.57 -4.98 0.88
N ASN A 19 13.66 -4.48 0.32
CA ASN A 19 14.53 -3.54 1.04
C ASN A 19 13.82 -2.23 1.35
N LEU A 20 13.01 -1.72 0.42
CA LEU A 20 12.20 -0.52 0.66
C LEU A 20 11.17 -0.76 1.77
N ILE A 21 10.53 -1.91 1.77
CA ILE A 21 9.57 -2.28 2.82
C ILE A 21 10.26 -2.34 4.19
N ILE A 22 11.43 -2.96 4.25
CA ILE A 22 12.20 -3.05 5.49
C ILE A 22 12.58 -1.65 6.00
N GLN A 23 13.05 -0.80 5.10
CA GLN A 23 13.42 0.58 5.46
C GLN A 23 12.22 1.37 5.94
N TRP A 24 11.08 1.23 5.25
CA TRP A 24 9.86 1.92 5.64
C TRP A 24 9.39 1.47 7.03
N ASN A 25 9.43 0.17 7.30
CA ASN A 25 9.04 -0.37 8.60
C ASN A 25 9.93 0.16 9.74
N LYS A 26 11.22 0.36 9.46
CA LYS A 26 12.14 0.93 10.44
C LYS A 26 11.89 2.42 10.69
N MET A 27 11.49 3.12 9.65
CA MET A 27 11.27 4.57 9.67
C MET A 27 9.93 4.96 10.24
N PHE A 28 8.88 4.24 9.85
CA PHE A 28 7.51 4.54 10.20
C PHE A 28 7.15 3.89 11.54
N LYS A 29 7.31 4.67 12.62
CA LYS A 29 7.21 4.16 14.00
C LYS A 29 5.81 4.27 14.59
N GLU A 30 4.79 4.02 13.78
CA GLU A 30 3.39 4.11 14.23
C GLU A 30 2.78 2.74 14.55
N SER A 31 3.60 1.69 14.62
CA SER A 31 3.16 0.30 14.85
C SER A 31 2.17 -0.20 13.80
N LEU A 32 2.29 0.29 12.59
CA LEU A 32 1.47 -0.11 11.45
C LEU A 32 2.37 -0.65 10.35
N GLY A 33 1.95 -1.75 9.73
CA GLY A 33 2.62 -2.29 8.56
C GLY A 33 2.02 -1.72 7.28
N ILE A 34 2.63 -2.06 6.16
CA ILE A 34 2.17 -1.62 4.83
C ILE A 34 0.74 -2.08 4.57
N SER A 35 0.37 -3.30 5.01
CA SER A 35 -0.99 -3.81 4.82
C SER A 35 -2.04 -2.94 5.50
N HIS A 36 -1.75 -2.41 6.68
CA HIS A 36 -2.64 -1.47 7.36
C HIS A 36 -2.83 -0.19 6.54
N ILE A 37 -1.75 0.32 5.98
CA ILE A 37 -1.79 1.52 5.14
C ILE A 37 -2.59 1.27 3.86
N LEU A 38 -2.47 0.09 3.26
CA LEU A 38 -3.25 -0.26 2.08
C LEU A 38 -4.75 -0.29 2.37
N VAL A 39 -5.14 -0.80 3.54
CA VAL A 39 -6.56 -0.80 3.95
C VAL A 39 -7.05 0.64 4.11
N LEU A 40 -6.30 1.48 4.82
CA LEU A 40 -6.67 2.89 4.99
C LEU A 40 -6.72 3.63 3.66
N SER A 41 -5.78 3.36 2.76
CA SER A 41 -5.76 3.97 1.43
C SER A 41 -7.01 3.59 0.63
N HIS A 42 -7.43 2.35 0.72
CA HIS A 42 -8.66 1.88 0.07
C HIS A 42 -9.87 2.63 0.61
N LEU A 43 -9.97 2.76 1.93
CA LEU A 43 -11.08 3.47 2.57
C LEU A 43 -11.11 4.95 2.18
N LYS A 44 -9.95 5.57 2.06
CA LYS A 44 -9.85 6.97 1.64
C LYS A 44 -10.34 7.16 0.20
N ARG A 45 -9.98 6.23 -0.68
CA ARG A 45 -10.33 6.28 -2.10
C ARG A 45 -11.79 5.95 -2.36
N SER A 46 -12.28 4.89 -1.74
CA SER A 46 -13.59 4.29 -2.04
C SER A 46 -14.70 4.69 -1.07
N GLY A 47 -14.33 5.35 0.04
CA GLY A 47 -15.28 5.65 1.12
C GLY A 47 -15.59 4.39 1.94
N LYS A 48 -16.62 4.46 2.76
CA LYS A 48 -17.01 3.32 3.60
C LYS A 48 -17.22 2.09 2.72
N SER A 49 -16.68 0.97 3.15
CA SER A 49 -16.65 -0.24 2.36
C SER A 49 -16.93 -1.46 3.24
N ARG A 50 -17.54 -2.49 2.66
CA ARG A 50 -17.72 -3.76 3.36
C ARG A 50 -16.37 -4.47 3.47
N PRO A 51 -16.13 -5.19 4.57
CA PRO A 51 -14.90 -5.97 4.71
C PRO A 51 -14.62 -6.90 3.54
N SER A 52 -15.65 -7.57 3.02
CA SER A 52 -15.51 -8.48 1.87
C SER A 52 -15.01 -7.75 0.61
N ASP A 53 -15.47 -6.53 0.39
CA ASP A 53 -15.05 -5.74 -0.78
C ASP A 53 -13.61 -5.28 -0.63
N ILE A 54 -13.21 -4.90 0.58
CA ILE A 54 -11.83 -4.52 0.88
C ILE A 54 -10.90 -5.71 0.66
N ALA A 55 -11.25 -6.86 1.23
CA ALA A 55 -10.46 -8.08 1.10
C ALA A 55 -10.30 -8.48 -0.37
N GLY A 56 -11.38 -8.44 -1.13
CA GLY A 56 -11.33 -8.75 -2.56
C GLY A 56 -10.44 -7.80 -3.34
N ALA A 57 -10.56 -6.50 -3.08
CA ALA A 57 -9.77 -5.48 -3.79
C ALA A 57 -8.29 -5.58 -3.48
N LEU A 58 -7.91 -5.97 -2.25
CA LEU A 58 -6.52 -6.02 -1.81
C LEU A 58 -5.91 -7.42 -1.86
N GLY A 59 -6.68 -8.42 -2.31
CA GLY A 59 -6.18 -9.78 -2.37
C GLY A 59 -5.91 -10.39 -1.00
N LEU A 60 -6.70 -9.99 0.00
CA LEU A 60 -6.56 -10.48 1.38
C LEU A 60 -7.59 -11.56 1.68
N THR A 61 -7.26 -12.47 2.59
CA THR A 61 -8.24 -13.40 3.14
C THR A 61 -9.13 -12.66 4.14
N PRO A 62 -10.37 -13.12 4.36
CA PRO A 62 -11.23 -12.52 5.38
C PRO A 62 -10.60 -12.48 6.77
N PRO A 63 -9.96 -13.56 7.29
CA PRO A 63 -9.27 -13.48 8.58
C PRO A 63 -8.16 -12.44 8.64
N SER A 64 -7.37 -12.31 7.56
CA SER A 64 -6.30 -11.30 7.50
C SER A 64 -6.88 -9.90 7.59
N LEU A 65 -7.94 -9.63 6.83
CA LEU A 65 -8.59 -8.32 6.88
C LEU A 65 -9.18 -8.04 8.26
N THR A 66 -9.81 -9.03 8.88
CA THR A 66 -10.36 -8.89 10.23
C THR A 66 -9.28 -8.47 11.21
N HIS A 67 -8.12 -9.14 11.14
CA HIS A 67 -7.00 -8.83 12.02
C HIS A 67 -6.47 -7.40 11.81
N LEU A 68 -6.30 -6.99 10.54
CA LEU A 68 -5.85 -5.64 10.21
C LEU A 68 -6.87 -4.59 10.65
N SER A 69 -8.14 -4.86 10.43
CA SER A 69 -9.24 -3.95 10.77
C SER A 69 -9.36 -3.73 12.28
N GLU A 70 -9.20 -4.79 13.06
CA GLU A 70 -9.24 -4.69 14.52
C GLU A 70 -8.18 -3.72 15.05
N LYS A 71 -6.96 -3.79 14.54
CA LYS A 71 -5.90 -2.89 14.95
C LYS A 71 -6.21 -1.45 14.53
N LEU A 72 -6.73 -1.25 13.33
CA LEU A 72 -7.09 0.09 12.84
C LEU A 72 -8.20 0.71 13.69
N VAL A 73 -9.21 -0.07 14.03
CA VAL A 73 -10.30 0.39 14.90
C VAL A 73 -9.80 0.68 16.30
N GLN A 74 -8.97 -0.21 16.85
CA GLN A 74 -8.38 -0.02 18.17
C GLN A 74 -7.57 1.27 18.25
N LYS A 75 -6.85 1.62 17.18
CA LYS A 75 -6.07 2.85 17.11
C LYS A 75 -6.91 4.07 16.72
N LYS A 76 -8.20 3.89 16.50
CA LYS A 76 -9.15 4.95 16.09
C LYS A 76 -8.85 5.55 14.71
N LEU A 77 -8.19 4.78 13.86
CA LEU A 77 -7.88 5.18 12.49
C LEU A 77 -9.02 4.82 11.53
N ALA A 78 -9.83 3.85 11.93
CA ALA A 78 -11.03 3.44 11.22
C ALA A 78 -12.16 3.22 12.23
N VAL A 79 -13.38 3.18 11.75
CA VAL A 79 -14.57 2.96 12.56
C VAL A 79 -15.49 1.99 11.84
N ARG A 80 -16.19 1.17 12.62
CA ARG A 80 -17.24 0.28 12.10
C ARG A 80 -18.55 1.02 12.12
N LEU A 81 -19.25 0.99 10.99
CA LEU A 81 -20.58 1.60 10.86
C LEU A 81 -21.58 0.52 10.50
N ILE A 82 -22.75 0.56 11.16
CA ILE A 82 -23.83 -0.34 10.87
C ILE A 82 -24.73 0.32 9.82
N ASP A 83 -25.18 -0.45 8.83
CA ASP A 83 -26.07 0.06 7.79
C ASP A 83 -27.40 0.52 8.42
N ASP A 84 -27.95 1.64 7.92
CA ASP A 84 -29.18 2.21 8.46
C ASP A 84 -30.39 1.31 8.24
N ASP A 85 -30.42 0.59 7.13
CA ASP A 85 -31.56 -0.23 6.72
C ASP A 85 -31.41 -1.72 7.09
N ASP A 86 -30.18 -2.22 7.19
CA ASP A 86 -29.92 -3.63 7.49
C ASP A 86 -28.76 -3.77 8.47
N ARG A 87 -29.08 -4.08 9.73
CA ARG A 87 -28.11 -4.21 10.82
C ARG A 87 -27.09 -5.33 10.63
N ARG A 88 -27.33 -6.24 9.70
CA ARG A 88 -26.40 -7.32 9.40
C ARG A 88 -25.23 -6.83 8.55
N ILE A 89 -25.38 -5.66 7.94
CA ILE A 89 -24.36 -5.08 7.09
C ILE A 89 -23.52 -4.10 7.91
N ILE A 90 -22.20 -4.37 7.94
CA ILE A 90 -21.23 -3.54 8.64
C ILE A 90 -20.25 -3.00 7.62
N TYR A 91 -19.92 -1.71 7.74
CA TYR A 91 -18.93 -1.05 6.92
C TYR A 91 -17.73 -0.66 7.78
N LEU A 92 -16.59 -0.56 7.13
CA LEU A 92 -15.42 0.16 7.68
C LEU A 92 -15.36 1.52 7.00
N ALA A 93 -15.02 2.54 7.78
CA ALA A 93 -14.81 3.89 7.27
C ALA A 93 -13.55 4.48 7.90
N ILE A 94 -12.88 5.35 7.17
CA ILE A 94 -11.69 6.03 7.68
C ILE A 94 -12.11 7.20 8.57
N THR A 95 -11.34 7.45 9.62
CA THR A 95 -11.55 8.61 10.51
C THR A 95 -10.65 9.76 10.08
N ASP A 96 -10.84 10.94 10.66
CA ASP A 96 -9.94 12.08 10.43
C ASP A 96 -8.51 11.74 10.86
N LYS A 97 -8.38 11.01 11.98
CA LYS A 97 -7.08 10.53 12.44
C LYS A 97 -6.46 9.57 11.43
N GLY A 98 -7.28 8.70 10.83
CA GLY A 98 -6.86 7.79 9.77
C GLY A 98 -6.37 8.53 8.53
N ASN A 99 -7.07 9.59 8.13
CA ASN A 99 -6.64 10.42 7.00
C ASN A 99 -5.29 11.07 7.27
N SER A 100 -5.09 11.59 8.48
CA SER A 100 -3.80 12.18 8.86
C SER A 100 -2.68 11.14 8.85
N MET A 101 -2.96 9.94 9.31
CA MET A 101 -2.00 8.83 9.34
C MET A 101 -1.60 8.42 7.92
N ILE A 102 -2.56 8.33 7.00
CA ILE A 102 -2.29 8.02 5.59
C ILE A 102 -1.41 9.08 4.94
N ASN A 103 -1.72 10.36 5.20
CA ASN A 103 -0.91 11.44 4.65
C ASN A 103 0.53 11.37 5.13
N LYS A 104 0.72 11.06 6.42
CA LYS A 104 2.04 10.88 7.00
C LYS A 104 2.78 9.68 6.36
N ALA A 105 2.10 8.56 6.22
CA ALA A 105 2.67 7.35 5.63
C ALA A 105 3.09 7.59 4.18
N HIS A 106 2.24 8.24 3.39
CA HIS A 106 2.55 8.55 2.00
C HIS A 106 3.72 9.52 1.88
N LYS A 107 3.77 10.53 2.74
CA LYS A 107 4.86 11.50 2.74
C LYS A 107 6.19 10.82 3.05
N GLU A 108 6.22 9.98 4.08
CA GLU A 108 7.45 9.26 4.46
C GLU A 108 7.87 8.24 3.40
N GLY A 109 6.90 7.52 2.83
CA GLY A 109 7.18 6.58 1.74
C GLY A 109 7.71 7.27 0.49
N LYS A 110 7.19 8.45 0.18
CA LYS A 110 7.65 9.26 -0.95
C LYS A 110 9.07 9.75 -0.72
N ALA A 111 9.36 10.22 0.50
CA ALA A 111 10.69 10.69 0.86
C ALA A 111 11.72 9.57 0.75
N LEU A 112 11.36 8.37 1.19
CA LEU A 112 12.24 7.20 1.10
C LEU A 112 12.56 6.86 -0.36
N ARG A 113 11.55 6.83 -1.23
CA ARG A 113 11.75 6.55 -2.65
C ARG A 113 12.54 7.66 -3.34
N ARG A 114 12.26 8.91 -2.98
CA ARG A 114 13.01 10.05 -3.50
C ARG A 114 14.50 9.93 -3.18
N ASN A 115 14.82 9.62 -1.92
CA ASN A 115 16.20 9.44 -1.50
C ASN A 115 16.90 8.33 -2.29
N LEU A 116 16.18 7.27 -2.60
CA LEU A 116 16.71 6.17 -3.39
C LEU A 116 17.03 6.63 -4.83
N PHE A 117 16.09 7.29 -5.48
CA PHE A 117 16.26 7.73 -6.86
C PHE A 117 17.26 8.87 -7.01
N GLU A 118 17.46 9.67 -5.98
CA GLU A 118 18.48 10.73 -5.99
C GLU A 118 19.90 10.18 -6.09
N LYS A 119 20.10 8.92 -5.76
CA LYS A 119 21.41 8.26 -5.91
C LYS A 119 21.76 7.95 -7.36
N LEU A 120 20.79 7.99 -8.23
CA LEU A 120 20.99 7.79 -9.66
C LEU A 120 21.31 9.12 -10.33
N THR A 121 22.06 9.06 -11.44
CA THR A 121 22.28 10.23 -12.27
C THR A 121 20.97 10.61 -12.99
N GLU A 122 20.90 11.83 -13.49
CA GLU A 122 19.74 12.26 -14.27
C GLU A 122 19.54 11.37 -15.50
N GLU A 123 20.60 11.00 -16.19
CA GLU A 123 20.53 10.10 -17.33
C GLU A 123 19.95 8.75 -16.96
N GLU A 124 20.40 8.18 -15.84
CA GLU A 124 19.89 6.91 -15.33
C GLU A 124 18.41 7.02 -14.96
N ARG A 125 18.00 8.12 -14.33
CA ARG A 125 16.59 8.35 -13.98
C ARG A 125 15.69 8.41 -15.22
N GLN A 126 16.13 9.14 -16.26
CA GLN A 126 15.36 9.24 -17.51
C GLN A 126 15.25 7.87 -18.20
N HIS A 127 16.35 7.12 -18.20
CA HIS A 127 16.36 5.79 -18.79
C HIS A 127 15.37 4.85 -18.05
N LEU A 128 15.43 4.85 -16.72
CA LEU A 128 14.56 4.04 -15.89
C LEU A 128 13.09 4.43 -16.07
N LEU A 129 12.81 5.72 -16.13
CA LEU A 129 11.45 6.23 -16.35
C LEU A 129 10.87 5.70 -17.67
N GLY A 130 11.67 5.75 -18.75
CA GLY A 130 11.26 5.22 -20.04
C GLY A 130 10.95 3.72 -20.00
N ILE A 131 11.76 2.97 -19.26
CA ILE A 131 11.55 1.53 -19.08
C ILE A 131 10.24 1.26 -18.32
N TYR A 132 9.99 1.98 -17.24
CA TYR A 132 8.77 1.84 -16.47
C TYR A 132 7.53 2.21 -17.29
N GLU A 133 7.61 3.27 -18.10
CA GLU A 133 6.51 3.66 -18.98
C GLU A 133 6.18 2.55 -19.98
N LYS A 134 7.21 1.91 -20.54
CA LYS A 134 7.04 0.79 -21.45
C LYS A 134 6.37 -0.39 -20.73
N LEU A 135 6.84 -0.76 -19.55
CA LEU A 135 6.25 -1.85 -18.77
C LEU A 135 4.80 -1.57 -18.43
N ASN A 136 4.49 -0.36 -18.00
CA ASN A 136 3.14 0.04 -17.64
C ASN A 136 2.18 -0.04 -18.83
N SER A 137 2.65 0.24 -20.03
CA SER A 137 1.81 0.15 -21.23
C SER A 137 1.34 -1.27 -21.51
N TYR A 138 2.13 -2.28 -21.13
CA TYR A 138 1.75 -3.68 -21.26
C TYR A 138 0.86 -4.20 -20.13
N ILE A 139 1.07 -3.70 -18.92
CA ILE A 139 0.32 -4.17 -17.75
C ILE A 139 -1.13 -3.69 -17.77
N LYS A 140 -1.39 -2.50 -18.33
CA LYS A 140 -2.72 -1.91 -18.37
C LYS A 140 -3.69 -2.59 -19.33
N GLU A 141 -3.20 -3.47 -20.18
CA GLU A 141 -4.03 -4.27 -21.07
C GLU A 141 -4.50 -5.54 -20.35
#